data_a03a52afcc3df8a22ee7aefb04e9683f
#
_entry.id   a03a52afcc3df8a22ee7aefb04e9683f
#
_cell.length_a   1.000
_cell.length_b   1.000
_cell.length_c   1.000
_cell.angle_alpha   90.00
_cell.angle_beta   90.00
_cell.angle_gamma   90.00
#
_symmetry.space_group_name_H-M   'P 1'
#
loop_
_entity.id
_entity.type
_entity.pdbx_description
1 polymer ?
#
loop_
_entity_poly.entity_id
_entity_poly.type
_entity_poly.pdbx_seq_one_letter_code
_entity_poly.pdbx_strand_id
1 'polypeptide(L)'
;MRDNQTTRRMPMIVTAMACATASMLAGLALAPSAMAADTTITLQGADGASLAGHTFNVYQIGTYTGVVLKGNQISSLGIQGTTESNAWADDAITIANGYDKDTSDDITKVGGYDAAGSIAAIDMAKQAKQLSNIQAALNASSRKPATVTGGADLTTQDATLNITVPKEGLYYITDSAGSPIIIGTKSGAGTAMSGAPGRTLGVAVIKSKSVTTDKKVVVDRDGRQVSKQGDAADPVAVTVGDTVTHTIDVTVPNTAVKFKLADAPAGQEYVKGSLKVALSGTATDVTADTVIYDGETQHGAKALPGDATLKKEDRTPADPDITVPAGGWALDATKLITTQGGKKITITYQSVVTKATAEKPSENSVSGTAIFKDGAHYTVVTNGDKVDLKSYDFTLKKVSAADVNTLVDGAEFQIQRGDKYLKLDTTTGEWSEAADQASATTFTTGDSNNDGKVDHKDDAAQKGLIAFKGLGYGTYTVTETKEPAGYASYAKPTFTVTIDDAGASIQYRGTGTVPNLTSRLDNNTVQVKNVANLTQLPQTGGVLAFAFWLACAMPLFAIGGTMAVRGARNRRDALMLTHDGDTPAV
;
A
#
# COMPACT_ATOMS: atom_id res chain seq x y z
N MET A 1 7.89 30.56 76.37
CA MET A 1 7.17 29.76 75.34
C MET A 1 7.47 30.38 74.00
N ARG A 2 8.29 29.76 73.22
CA ARG A 2 8.68 30.21 71.87
C ARG A 2 7.86 29.46 70.88
N ASP A 3 7.04 30.20 70.19
CA ASP A 3 6.27 29.67 69.06
C ASP A 3 7.20 29.56 67.83
N ASN A 4 7.46 28.33 67.41
CA ASN A 4 8.25 28.02 66.23
C ASN A 4 7.28 27.85 65.04
N GLN A 5 6.99 28.92 64.35
CA GLN A 5 6.30 28.88 63.07
C GLN A 5 7.31 28.48 62.02
N THR A 6 7.35 27.19 61.71
CA THR A 6 8.00 26.64 60.53
C THR A 6 7.22 27.08 59.30
N THR A 7 7.70 28.13 58.64
CA THR A 7 7.28 28.43 57.27
C THR A 7 7.62 27.26 56.37
N ARG A 8 6.62 26.42 56.07
CA ARG A 8 6.70 25.44 54.97
C ARG A 8 6.90 26.22 53.67
N ARG A 9 8.14 26.21 53.17
CA ARG A 9 8.39 26.56 51.77
C ARG A 9 7.68 25.49 50.92
N MET A 10 6.58 25.88 50.28
CA MET A 10 5.97 25.05 49.25
C MET A 10 6.99 24.87 48.11
N PRO A 11 7.17 23.65 47.61
CA PRO A 11 8.04 23.45 46.47
C PRO A 11 7.46 24.19 45.26
N MET A 12 8.33 24.89 44.56
CA MET A 12 8.02 25.58 43.31
C MET A 12 7.52 24.53 42.32
N ILE A 13 6.22 24.52 42.04
CA ILE A 13 5.60 23.59 41.07
C ILE A 13 5.92 24.12 39.69
N VAL A 14 6.81 23.46 38.98
CA VAL A 14 7.12 23.78 37.59
C VAL A 14 6.21 22.93 36.70
N THR A 15 5.20 23.54 36.11
CA THR A 15 4.30 22.87 35.17
C THR A 15 4.96 22.74 33.82
N ALA A 16 4.67 21.62 33.17
CA ALA A 16 5.15 21.29 31.83
C ALA A 16 4.54 22.15 30.73
N MET A 17 3.58 22.96 31.08
CA MET A 17 2.91 23.88 30.18
C MET A 17 3.26 25.27 30.56
N ALA A 18 4.50 25.70 30.47
CA ALA A 18 4.86 27.10 30.50
C ALA A 18 3.94 27.99 31.38
N CYS A 19 3.66 27.58 32.63
CA CYS A 19 2.65 28.22 33.44
C CYS A 19 3.11 28.54 34.84
N ALA A 20 2.70 29.56 35.22
CA ALA A 20 2.78 30.47 36.30
C ALA A 20 3.01 29.87 37.70
N THR A 21 4.01 30.35 38.37
CA THR A 21 4.00 30.48 39.83
C THR A 21 3.75 31.96 40.16
N ALA A 22 2.60 32.24 40.76
CA ALA A 22 2.38 33.59 41.28
C ALA A 22 3.20 33.80 42.54
N SER A 23 4.14 34.70 42.50
CA SER A 23 4.64 35.35 43.69
C SER A 23 4.03 36.75 43.76
N MET A 24 3.13 36.96 44.72
CA MET A 24 2.72 38.32 45.07
C MET A 24 3.94 39.03 45.64
N LEU A 25 4.58 39.89 44.87
CA LEU A 25 5.40 40.97 45.35
C LEU A 25 4.63 42.27 45.10
N ALA A 26 4.10 42.85 46.19
CA ALA A 26 3.55 44.16 46.13
C ALA A 26 4.68 45.17 45.85
N GLY A 27 4.48 46.01 44.84
CA GLY A 27 5.14 47.28 44.68
C GLY A 27 6.47 47.28 43.95
N LEU A 28 6.41 47.43 42.63
CA LEU A 28 7.14 48.47 41.87
C LEU A 28 6.56 48.45 40.46
N ALA A 29 5.75 49.44 40.15
CA ALA A 29 5.32 49.69 38.77
C ALA A 29 6.54 50.16 37.97
N LEU A 30 7.26 49.25 37.36
CA LEU A 30 8.10 49.57 36.23
C LEU A 30 7.18 49.57 35.00
N ALA A 31 7.11 50.73 34.36
CA ALA A 31 6.44 50.85 33.08
C ALA A 31 6.90 49.71 32.15
N PRO A 32 6.00 49.01 31.50
CA PRO A 32 6.40 47.99 30.52
C PRO A 32 7.14 48.76 29.41
N SER A 33 8.44 48.51 29.27
CA SER A 33 9.10 48.78 28.00
C SER A 33 8.32 48.00 26.96
N ALA A 34 7.77 48.68 25.95
CA ALA A 34 7.08 48.09 24.84
C ALA A 34 8.10 47.28 24.02
N MET A 35 8.42 46.10 24.50
CA MET A 35 9.07 45.07 23.68
C MET A 35 8.00 44.53 22.73
N ALA A 36 8.32 44.42 21.46
CA ALA A 36 7.41 43.80 20.50
C ALA A 36 7.02 42.43 21.01
N ALA A 37 5.73 42.20 21.26
CA ALA A 37 5.20 40.94 21.75
C ALA A 37 5.44 39.87 20.68
N ASP A 38 6.14 38.80 21.04
CA ASP A 38 6.21 37.60 20.17
C ASP A 38 4.97 36.76 20.42
N THR A 39 3.94 37.02 19.63
CA THR A 39 2.65 36.35 19.70
C THR A 39 2.55 35.11 18.77
N THR A 40 3.68 34.58 18.34
CA THR A 40 3.72 33.41 17.45
C THR A 40 3.76 32.11 18.26
N ILE A 41 2.88 31.17 17.90
CA ILE A 41 2.91 29.76 18.31
C ILE A 41 3.31 28.91 17.11
N THR A 42 4.31 28.07 17.29
CA THR A 42 4.78 27.13 16.27
C THR A 42 4.33 25.72 16.63
N LEU A 43 3.54 25.10 15.77
CA LEU A 43 3.18 23.69 15.85
C LEU A 43 4.12 22.90 14.94
N GLN A 44 4.65 21.80 15.44
CA GLN A 44 5.59 20.94 14.70
C GLN A 44 5.09 19.49 14.70
N GLY A 45 5.10 18.84 13.55
CA GLY A 45 4.86 17.40 13.48
C GLY A 45 5.98 16.63 14.21
N ALA A 46 5.63 15.56 14.91
CA ALA A 46 6.60 14.70 15.57
C ALA A 46 7.59 14.14 14.52
N ASP A 47 8.89 14.21 14.84
CA ASP A 47 9.97 13.73 13.96
C ASP A 47 9.93 14.29 12.53
N GLY A 48 9.36 15.50 12.34
CA GLY A 48 9.23 16.14 11.04
C GLY A 48 8.06 15.61 10.20
N ALA A 49 7.10 14.91 10.80
CA ALA A 49 5.91 14.44 10.11
C ALA A 49 5.08 15.62 9.58
N SER A 50 4.52 15.48 8.36
CA SER A 50 3.61 16.47 7.79
C SER A 50 2.37 16.65 8.67
N LEU A 51 1.88 17.88 8.77
CA LEU A 51 0.60 18.25 9.39
C LEU A 51 -0.55 18.29 8.39
N ALA A 52 -0.38 17.71 7.21
CA ALA A 52 -1.43 17.58 6.19
C ALA A 52 -2.67 16.86 6.77
N GLY A 53 -3.84 17.41 6.50
CA GLY A 53 -5.11 16.88 7.02
C GLY A 53 -5.46 17.31 8.44
N HIS A 54 -4.57 18.02 9.15
CA HIS A 54 -4.88 18.63 10.44
C HIS A 54 -5.57 19.98 10.23
N THR A 55 -6.60 20.25 11.04
CA THR A 55 -7.29 21.54 11.13
C THR A 55 -7.27 22.00 12.58
N PHE A 56 -6.82 23.22 12.81
CA PHE A 56 -6.61 23.74 14.15
C PHE A 56 -7.60 24.85 14.48
N ASN A 57 -8.04 24.90 15.74
CA ASN A 57 -8.78 26.02 16.30
C ASN A 57 -8.11 26.46 17.60
N VAL A 58 -7.91 27.77 17.78
CA VAL A 58 -7.15 28.37 18.87
C VAL A 58 -8.06 29.17 19.76
N TYR A 59 -8.00 28.90 21.07
CA TYR A 59 -8.79 29.54 22.10
C TYR A 59 -7.86 30.13 23.17
N GLN A 60 -8.12 31.36 23.63
CA GLN A 60 -7.34 31.95 24.68
C GLN A 60 -7.87 31.54 26.06
N ILE A 61 -7.02 30.91 26.88
CA ILE A 61 -7.33 30.61 28.29
C ILE A 61 -7.12 31.85 29.14
N GLY A 62 -6.00 32.55 28.94
CA GLY A 62 -5.70 33.78 29.69
C GLY A 62 -4.47 34.50 29.16
N THR A 63 -4.28 35.72 29.63
CA THR A 63 -3.12 36.56 29.31
C THR A 63 -2.06 36.49 30.41
N TYR A 64 -0.81 36.76 30.07
CA TYR A 64 0.27 36.85 31.04
C TYR A 64 0.15 38.10 31.91
N THR A 65 0.47 37.93 33.20
CA THR A 65 0.57 39.03 34.18
C THR A 65 1.81 38.84 35.04
N GLY A 66 2.43 39.91 35.49
CA GLY A 66 3.56 39.87 36.41
C GLY A 66 4.77 39.06 35.92
N VAL A 67 5.08 39.12 34.61
CA VAL A 67 6.20 38.38 34.02
C VAL A 67 7.53 38.88 34.57
N VAL A 68 8.33 37.97 35.13
CA VAL A 68 9.69 38.23 35.60
C VAL A 68 10.68 37.41 34.80
N LEU A 69 11.60 38.10 34.14
CA LEU A 69 12.65 37.46 33.33
C LEU A 69 13.96 37.36 34.10
N LYS A 70 14.69 36.25 33.87
CA LYS A 70 16.08 36.07 34.30
C LYS A 70 16.87 35.61 33.07
N GLY A 71 17.50 36.59 32.40
CA GLY A 71 18.03 36.35 31.04
C GLY A 71 16.92 36.08 30.04
N ASN A 72 17.04 34.98 29.28
CA ASN A 72 16.04 34.50 28.35
C ASN A 72 15.05 33.47 28.96
N GLN A 73 15.03 33.37 30.31
CA GLN A 73 14.09 32.48 30.99
C GLN A 73 13.05 33.28 31.77
N ILE A 74 11.81 32.81 31.77
CA ILE A 74 10.75 33.33 32.63
C ILE A 74 10.90 32.64 33.98
N SER A 75 11.21 33.43 35.02
CA SER A 75 11.34 32.92 36.38
C SER A 75 10.01 32.88 37.13
N SER A 76 9.08 33.75 36.78
CA SER A 76 7.69 33.73 37.25
C SER A 76 6.79 34.48 36.28
N LEU A 77 5.54 34.05 36.20
CA LEU A 77 4.45 34.76 35.53
C LEU A 77 3.11 34.36 36.15
N GLY A 78 2.11 35.21 36.03
CA GLY A 78 0.71 34.89 36.31
C GLY A 78 -0.09 34.70 35.02
N ILE A 79 -1.19 34.00 35.14
CA ILE A 79 -2.21 33.91 34.10
C ILE A 79 -3.48 34.54 34.66
N GLN A 80 -4.08 35.41 33.87
CA GLN A 80 -5.37 36.03 34.20
C GLN A 80 -6.35 35.80 33.04
N GLY A 81 -7.47 35.14 33.34
CA GLY A 81 -8.55 34.94 32.40
C GLY A 81 -9.46 36.15 32.27
N THR A 82 -10.19 36.24 31.19
CA THR A 82 -11.37 37.11 31.05
C THR A 82 -12.56 36.49 31.80
N THR A 83 -13.66 37.21 31.95
CA THR A 83 -14.90 36.66 32.52
C THR A 83 -15.35 35.40 31.78
N GLU A 84 -15.29 35.41 30.45
CA GLU A 84 -15.69 34.28 29.61
C GLU A 84 -14.73 33.10 29.73
N SER A 85 -13.42 33.31 29.62
CA SER A 85 -12.44 32.24 29.72
C SER A 85 -12.36 31.65 31.14
N ASN A 86 -12.61 32.43 32.20
CA ASN A 86 -12.74 31.91 33.55
C ASN A 86 -14.00 31.05 33.72
N ALA A 87 -15.14 31.46 33.14
CA ALA A 87 -16.37 30.65 33.18
C ALA A 87 -16.19 29.33 32.42
N TRP A 88 -15.45 29.35 31.31
CA TRP A 88 -15.08 28.15 30.57
C TRP A 88 -14.11 27.27 31.35
N ALA A 89 -13.09 27.84 31.96
CA ALA A 89 -12.12 27.12 32.79
C ALA A 89 -12.77 26.46 34.01
N ASP A 90 -13.70 27.16 34.70
CA ASP A 90 -14.47 26.64 35.83
C ASP A 90 -15.34 25.45 35.42
N ASP A 91 -16.04 25.57 34.30
CA ASP A 91 -16.87 24.50 33.75
C ASP A 91 -16.00 23.29 33.38
N ALA A 92 -14.86 23.52 32.74
CA ALA A 92 -13.92 22.48 32.37
C ALA A 92 -13.32 21.75 33.59
N ILE A 93 -12.97 22.47 34.65
CA ILE A 93 -12.51 21.87 35.91
C ILE A 93 -13.60 20.97 36.51
N THR A 94 -14.85 21.44 36.53
CA THR A 94 -15.99 20.68 37.04
C THR A 94 -16.20 19.40 36.22
N ILE A 95 -16.15 19.49 34.89
CA ILE A 95 -16.28 18.34 33.98
C ILE A 95 -15.12 17.35 34.19
N ALA A 96 -13.88 17.85 34.25
CA ALA A 96 -12.68 17.03 34.42
C ALA A 96 -12.71 16.22 35.72
N ASN A 97 -13.13 16.83 36.84
CA ASN A 97 -13.27 16.19 38.13
C ASN A 97 -14.43 15.18 38.18
N GLY A 98 -15.38 15.30 37.28
CA GLY A 98 -16.50 14.34 37.12
C GLY A 98 -16.17 13.12 36.24
N TYR A 99 -15.01 13.04 35.64
CA TYR A 99 -14.67 11.92 34.74
C TYR A 99 -14.42 10.59 35.46
N ASP A 100 -14.06 10.63 36.73
CA ASP A 100 -13.98 9.43 37.55
C ASP A 100 -14.46 9.69 39.00
N LYS A 101 -14.42 8.65 39.85
CA LYS A 101 -14.84 8.74 41.25
C LYS A 101 -13.68 8.98 42.23
N ASP A 102 -12.47 9.07 41.72
CA ASP A 102 -11.28 9.32 42.56
C ASP A 102 -11.08 10.81 42.78
N THR A 103 -11.53 11.27 43.93
CA THR A 103 -11.40 12.69 44.30
C THR A 103 -10.01 13.07 44.81
N SER A 104 -9.09 12.10 44.92
CA SER A 104 -7.73 12.37 45.42
C SER A 104 -6.86 13.12 44.43
N ASP A 105 -7.20 13.05 43.16
CA ASP A 105 -6.54 13.71 42.03
C ASP A 105 -7.38 14.83 41.39
N ASP A 106 -8.48 15.23 42.02
CA ASP A 106 -9.31 16.35 41.56
C ASP A 106 -8.49 17.63 41.39
N ILE A 107 -8.81 18.39 40.35
CA ILE A 107 -8.24 19.70 40.10
C ILE A 107 -8.90 20.67 41.08
N THR A 108 -8.12 21.13 42.06
CA THR A 108 -8.58 22.12 43.02
C THR A 108 -8.14 23.52 42.57
N LYS A 109 -9.02 24.53 42.78
CA LYS A 109 -8.64 25.93 42.58
C LYS A 109 -7.55 26.30 43.57
N VAL A 110 -6.44 26.78 43.04
CA VAL A 110 -5.30 27.22 43.86
C VAL A 110 -5.60 28.59 44.42
N GLY A 111 -5.49 28.77 45.74
CA GLY A 111 -5.78 30.04 46.39
C GLY A 111 -4.96 31.20 45.80
N GLY A 112 -5.63 32.28 45.44
CA GLY A 112 -5.00 33.47 44.82
C GLY A 112 -4.98 33.45 43.29
N TYR A 113 -5.45 32.35 42.67
CA TYR A 113 -5.61 32.25 41.20
C TYR A 113 -7.08 32.26 40.81
N ASP A 114 -7.37 32.79 39.63
CA ASP A 114 -8.64 32.54 38.95
C ASP A 114 -8.65 31.12 38.34
N ALA A 115 -9.74 30.74 37.66
CA ALA A 115 -9.86 29.42 37.07
C ALA A 115 -8.83 29.18 35.97
N ALA A 116 -8.56 30.17 35.12
CA ALA A 116 -7.54 30.11 34.09
C ALA A 116 -6.13 29.90 34.66
N GLY A 117 -5.81 30.63 35.76
CA GLY A 117 -4.56 30.47 36.50
C GLY A 117 -4.45 29.10 37.17
N SER A 118 -5.56 28.50 37.64
CA SER A 118 -5.58 27.18 38.24
C SER A 118 -5.29 26.07 37.20
N ILE A 119 -5.80 26.20 35.99
CA ILE A 119 -5.41 25.29 34.85
C ILE A 119 -3.92 25.41 34.57
N ALA A 120 -3.41 26.61 34.55
CA ALA A 120 -2.00 26.89 34.31
C ALA A 120 -1.08 26.28 35.40
N ALA A 121 -1.57 26.11 36.62
CA ALA A 121 -0.82 25.55 37.74
C ALA A 121 -0.74 24.01 37.77
N ILE A 122 -1.37 23.31 36.86
CA ILE A 122 -1.31 21.82 36.76
C ILE A 122 0.12 21.38 36.43
N ASP A 123 0.73 20.57 37.29
CA ASP A 123 2.07 20.02 37.10
C ASP A 123 2.04 18.76 36.27
N MET A 124 2.50 18.83 35.03
CA MET A 124 2.53 17.69 34.12
C MET A 124 3.32 16.48 34.63
N ALA A 125 4.38 16.71 35.36
CA ALA A 125 5.22 15.60 35.81
C ALA A 125 4.55 14.78 36.92
N LYS A 126 3.67 15.43 37.70
CA LYS A 126 2.97 14.81 38.83
C LYS A 126 1.48 14.59 38.59
N GLN A 127 0.91 15.30 37.64
CA GLN A 127 -0.53 15.39 37.42
C GLN A 127 -0.89 15.17 35.94
N ALA A 128 -0.20 14.25 35.25
CA ALA A 128 -0.42 13.97 33.82
C ALA A 128 -1.87 13.58 33.51
N LYS A 129 -2.53 12.83 34.41
CA LYS A 129 -3.93 12.47 34.28
C LYS A 129 -4.85 13.67 34.34
N GLN A 130 -4.63 14.58 35.31
CA GLN A 130 -5.40 15.83 35.44
C GLN A 130 -5.27 16.70 34.20
N LEU A 131 -4.06 16.76 33.62
CA LEU A 131 -3.82 17.51 32.39
C LEU A 131 -4.61 16.95 31.23
N SER A 132 -4.61 15.62 31.04
CA SER A 132 -5.40 14.97 30.01
C SER A 132 -6.90 15.18 30.23
N ASN A 133 -7.36 15.08 31.47
CA ASN A 133 -8.76 15.31 31.82
C ASN A 133 -9.17 16.76 31.52
N ILE A 134 -8.38 17.75 31.89
CA ILE A 134 -8.72 19.16 31.62
C ILE A 134 -8.68 19.48 30.11
N GLN A 135 -7.75 18.90 29.36
CA GLN A 135 -7.72 19.07 27.90
C GLN A 135 -8.99 18.54 27.23
N ALA A 136 -9.46 17.39 27.66
CA ALA A 136 -10.72 16.80 27.17
C ALA A 136 -11.94 17.63 27.61
N ALA A 137 -11.94 18.09 28.87
CA ALA A 137 -13.03 18.88 29.43
C ALA A 137 -13.15 20.27 28.79
N LEU A 138 -12.02 20.94 28.52
CA LEU A 138 -12.01 22.19 27.75
C LEU A 138 -12.64 22.03 26.37
N ASN A 139 -12.47 20.86 25.73
CA ASN A 139 -13.14 20.57 24.48
C ASN A 139 -14.65 20.29 24.65
N ALA A 140 -15.03 19.59 25.70
CA ALA A 140 -16.41 19.17 25.99
C ALA A 140 -17.29 20.30 26.53
N SER A 141 -16.70 21.34 27.14
CA SER A 141 -17.42 22.43 27.74
C SER A 141 -18.28 23.20 26.74
N SER A 142 -19.55 23.40 27.10
CA SER A 142 -20.48 24.24 26.36
C SER A 142 -20.21 25.74 26.47
N ARG A 143 -19.32 26.15 27.39
CA ARG A 143 -18.92 27.53 27.64
C ARG A 143 -17.65 27.94 26.87
N LYS A 144 -17.21 27.15 25.94
CA LYS A 144 -16.04 27.45 25.12
C LYS A 144 -16.17 28.83 24.45
N PRO A 145 -15.20 29.76 24.62
CA PRO A 145 -15.25 31.08 23.99
C PRO A 145 -15.14 30.96 22.45
N ALA A 146 -15.33 32.09 21.77
CA ALA A 146 -15.03 32.14 20.34
C ALA A 146 -13.54 31.86 20.07
N THR A 147 -13.24 31.29 18.92
CA THR A 147 -11.85 31.07 18.47
C THR A 147 -11.16 32.42 18.26
N VAL A 148 -9.91 32.55 18.66
CA VAL A 148 -9.08 33.72 18.33
C VAL A 148 -8.53 33.63 16.91
N THR A 149 -8.31 32.39 16.43
CA THR A 149 -8.02 32.05 15.05
C THR A 149 -8.29 30.53 14.84
N GLY A 150 -8.55 30.10 13.63
CA GLY A 150 -8.79 28.68 13.38
C GLY A 150 -9.73 28.40 12.20
N GLY A 151 -10.11 27.13 12.08
CA GLY A 151 -11.02 26.64 11.06
C GLY A 151 -10.31 26.19 9.78
N ALA A 152 -11.02 26.19 8.67
CA ALA A 152 -10.52 25.65 7.40
C ALA A 152 -9.26 26.35 6.87
N ASP A 153 -9.01 27.58 7.30
CA ASP A 153 -7.84 28.37 6.88
C ASP A 153 -6.58 28.08 7.72
N LEU A 154 -6.73 27.40 8.86
CA LEU A 154 -5.60 27.09 9.75
C LEU A 154 -5.12 25.65 9.54
N THR A 155 -4.57 25.42 8.36
CA THR A 155 -4.03 24.13 7.90
C THR A 155 -2.67 24.35 7.24
N THR A 156 -1.90 23.27 7.07
CA THR A 156 -0.65 23.27 6.31
C THR A 156 -0.39 21.90 5.70
N GLN A 157 0.39 21.85 4.63
CA GLN A 157 0.94 20.61 4.08
C GLN A 157 2.35 20.31 4.61
N ASP A 158 2.95 21.28 5.30
CA ASP A 158 4.31 21.16 5.84
C ASP A 158 4.34 20.45 7.20
N ALA A 159 5.53 20.16 7.67
CA ALA A 159 5.76 19.63 9.02
C ALA A 159 5.65 20.72 10.12
N THR A 160 5.45 21.97 9.76
CA THR A 160 5.43 23.10 10.69
C THR A 160 4.34 24.10 10.32
N LEU A 161 3.59 24.57 11.32
CA LEU A 161 2.60 25.62 11.19
C LEU A 161 2.88 26.74 12.20
N ASN A 162 3.03 27.97 11.72
CA ASN A 162 3.16 29.16 12.55
C ASN A 162 1.82 29.89 12.69
N ILE A 163 1.40 30.11 13.92
CA ILE A 163 0.11 30.71 14.27
C ILE A 163 0.37 32.02 15.00
N THR A 164 -0.11 33.12 14.45
CA THR A 164 -0.09 34.43 15.14
C THR A 164 -1.34 34.56 16.01
N VAL A 165 -1.15 34.84 17.27
CA VAL A 165 -2.23 35.07 18.24
C VAL A 165 -2.24 36.53 18.73
N PRO A 166 -3.38 37.06 19.22
CA PRO A 166 -3.53 38.51 19.46
C PRO A 166 -2.76 39.04 20.68
N LYS A 167 -2.42 38.17 21.64
CA LYS A 167 -1.77 38.58 22.91
C LYS A 167 -0.84 37.49 23.41
N GLU A 168 0.18 37.87 24.19
CA GLU A 168 0.94 36.89 24.96
C GLU A 168 0.06 36.25 26.03
N GLY A 169 0.16 34.94 26.19
CA GLY A 169 -0.68 34.22 27.14
C GLY A 169 -0.69 32.73 26.96
N LEU A 170 -1.65 32.10 27.62
CA LEU A 170 -1.93 30.66 27.56
C LEU A 170 -3.08 30.39 26.62
N TYR A 171 -2.87 29.43 25.75
CA TYR A 171 -3.82 29.05 24.70
C TYR A 171 -4.15 27.57 24.76
N TYR A 172 -5.37 27.24 24.38
CA TYR A 172 -5.84 25.90 24.09
C TYR A 172 -6.01 25.80 22.60
N ILE A 173 -5.48 24.73 22.00
CA ILE A 173 -5.55 24.47 20.55
C ILE A 173 -6.17 23.11 20.37
N THR A 174 -7.29 23.05 19.62
CA THR A 174 -7.84 21.78 19.16
C THR A 174 -7.18 21.38 17.85
N ASP A 175 -7.05 20.09 17.63
CA ASP A 175 -6.50 19.47 16.43
C ASP A 175 -7.48 18.40 15.95
N SER A 176 -7.94 18.49 14.70
CA SER A 176 -8.90 17.55 14.12
C SER A 176 -8.37 16.12 14.03
N ALA A 177 -7.06 15.94 13.90
CA ALA A 177 -6.37 14.67 13.74
C ALA A 177 -5.36 14.36 14.84
N GLY A 178 -5.38 15.12 15.94
CA GLY A 178 -4.43 14.98 17.05
C GLY A 178 -5.04 15.20 18.43
N SER A 179 -4.18 15.13 19.44
CA SER A 179 -4.57 15.49 20.80
C SER A 179 -4.58 17.01 20.96
N PRO A 180 -5.55 17.57 21.72
CA PRO A 180 -5.57 19.00 21.99
C PRO A 180 -4.34 19.42 22.80
N ILE A 181 -3.96 20.68 22.66
CA ILE A 181 -2.73 21.25 23.19
C ILE A 181 -3.07 22.45 24.09
N ILE A 182 -2.42 22.55 25.21
CA ILE A 182 -2.37 23.81 25.99
C ILE A 182 -0.93 24.32 25.91
N ILE A 183 -0.75 25.56 25.46
CA ILE A 183 0.57 26.13 25.20
C ILE A 183 0.63 27.60 25.57
N GLY A 184 1.74 28.04 26.17
CA GLY A 184 2.07 29.44 26.39
C GLY A 184 2.87 30.02 25.23
N THR A 185 2.62 31.27 24.88
CA THR A 185 3.48 32.04 23.96
C THR A 185 4.82 32.35 24.61
N LYS A 186 5.82 32.74 23.83
CA LYS A 186 6.98 33.46 24.35
C LYS A 186 6.52 34.76 25.00
N SER A 187 7.35 35.35 25.87
CA SER A 187 7.11 36.70 26.43
C SER A 187 8.39 37.50 26.35
N GLY A 188 8.42 38.49 25.49
CA GLY A 188 9.61 39.28 25.22
C GLY A 188 10.80 38.38 24.82
N ALA A 189 11.93 38.48 25.55
CA ALA A 189 13.10 37.65 25.37
C ALA A 189 12.95 36.23 26.01
N GLY A 190 11.85 35.98 26.76
CA GLY A 190 11.61 34.72 27.48
C GLY A 190 11.19 33.60 26.54
N THR A 191 12.09 32.63 26.32
CA THR A 191 11.87 31.48 25.42
C THR A 191 11.65 30.19 26.17
N ALA A 192 11.87 30.15 27.48
CA ALA A 192 11.70 28.96 28.30
C ALA A 192 11.35 29.32 29.75
N MET A 193 10.75 28.39 30.49
CA MET A 193 10.51 28.52 31.93
C MET A 193 11.75 28.10 32.71
N SER A 194 12.10 28.89 33.75
CA SER A 194 13.16 28.53 34.69
C SER A 194 12.78 27.24 35.45
N GLY A 195 13.70 26.28 35.50
CA GLY A 195 13.44 24.97 36.14
C GLY A 195 12.72 23.94 35.29
N ALA A 196 12.45 24.23 34.01
CA ALA A 196 11.88 23.30 33.04
C ALA A 196 12.81 23.10 31.83
N PRO A 197 13.97 22.46 31.99
CA PRO A 197 14.95 22.30 30.90
C PRO A 197 14.35 21.50 29.75
N GLY A 198 14.73 21.88 28.51
CA GLY A 198 14.30 21.21 27.28
C GLY A 198 12.90 21.61 26.78
N ARG A 199 12.24 22.59 27.38
CA ARG A 199 10.92 23.09 26.95
C ARG A 199 11.02 24.52 26.46
N THR A 200 10.57 24.70 25.21
CA THR A 200 10.54 26.00 24.55
C THR A 200 9.11 26.54 24.54
N LEU A 201 8.95 27.80 25.04
CA LEU A 201 7.68 28.50 24.96
C LEU A 201 7.35 28.84 23.49
N GLY A 202 6.09 28.82 23.16
CA GLY A 202 5.61 29.12 21.81
C GLY A 202 5.87 27.99 20.79
N VAL A 203 6.36 26.82 21.23
CA VAL A 203 6.57 25.65 20.33
C VAL A 203 5.93 24.42 20.94
N ALA A 204 5.09 23.74 20.18
CA ALA A 204 4.50 22.45 20.55
C ALA A 204 4.71 21.41 19.47
N VAL A 205 5.07 20.18 19.89
CA VAL A 205 5.09 19.02 19.01
C VAL A 205 3.70 18.37 19.03
N ILE A 206 3.13 18.21 17.84
CA ILE A 206 1.81 17.62 17.66
C ILE A 206 1.86 16.12 17.89
N LYS A 207 0.97 15.64 18.72
CA LYS A 207 0.73 14.21 18.91
C LYS A 207 -0.44 13.79 18.02
N SER A 208 -0.13 13.38 16.79
CA SER A 208 -1.13 12.93 15.84
C SER A 208 -1.84 11.68 16.38
N LYS A 209 -3.17 11.67 16.29
CA LYS A 209 -4.03 10.51 16.47
C LYS A 209 -4.37 9.95 15.08
N SER A 210 -3.35 9.57 14.33
CA SER A 210 -3.53 9.03 13.00
C SER A 210 -2.94 7.63 12.89
N VAL A 211 -3.51 6.85 11.99
CA VAL A 211 -2.93 5.62 11.49
C VAL A 211 -2.71 5.83 10.00
N THR A 212 -1.50 5.61 9.54
CA THR A 212 -1.16 5.68 8.12
C THR A 212 -0.78 4.30 7.64
N THR A 213 -1.34 3.88 6.52
CA THR A 213 -1.01 2.62 5.85
C THR A 213 -0.69 2.94 4.40
N ASP A 214 0.43 2.41 3.89
CA ASP A 214 0.84 2.52 2.48
C ASP A 214 1.14 1.09 2.01
N LYS A 215 0.21 0.51 1.27
CA LYS A 215 0.26 -0.89 0.83
C LYS A 215 0.71 -0.97 -0.62
N LYS A 216 1.66 -1.86 -0.87
CA LYS A 216 2.20 -2.16 -2.19
C LYS A 216 2.23 -3.66 -2.41
N VAL A 217 2.22 -4.06 -3.67
CA VAL A 217 2.42 -5.43 -4.08
C VAL A 217 3.70 -5.54 -4.91
N VAL A 218 4.45 -6.61 -4.67
CA VAL A 218 5.66 -6.95 -5.41
C VAL A 218 5.43 -8.28 -6.10
N VAL A 219 5.54 -8.27 -7.41
CA VAL A 219 5.48 -9.48 -8.24
C VAL A 219 6.88 -9.74 -8.79
N ASP A 220 7.42 -10.93 -8.48
CA ASP A 220 8.67 -11.41 -9.08
C ASP A 220 8.32 -12.44 -10.14
N ARG A 221 8.69 -12.16 -11.38
CA ARG A 221 8.40 -13.02 -12.51
C ARG A 221 9.49 -12.90 -13.57
N ASP A 222 9.98 -14.05 -14.02
CA ASP A 222 11.01 -14.15 -15.07
C ASP A 222 12.26 -13.32 -14.75
N GLY A 223 12.63 -13.23 -13.43
CA GLY A 223 13.75 -12.44 -12.95
C GLY A 223 13.52 -10.92 -12.97
N ARG A 224 12.29 -10.48 -13.24
CA ARG A 224 11.88 -9.07 -13.17
C ARG A 224 10.98 -8.84 -11.97
N GLN A 225 11.42 -7.98 -11.07
CA GLN A 225 10.64 -7.54 -9.93
C GLN A 225 9.85 -6.28 -10.29
N VAL A 226 8.53 -6.37 -10.18
CA VAL A 226 7.62 -5.22 -10.32
C VAL A 226 7.05 -4.90 -8.95
N SER A 227 7.32 -3.70 -8.44
CA SER A 227 6.74 -3.16 -7.21
C SER A 227 5.85 -1.98 -7.55
N LYS A 228 4.55 -2.10 -7.28
CA LYS A 228 3.54 -1.08 -7.58
C LYS A 228 2.63 -0.84 -6.38
N GLN A 229 2.07 0.36 -6.33
CA GLN A 229 0.92 0.67 -5.46
C GLN A 229 -0.27 -0.23 -5.81
N GLY A 230 -0.51 -0.50 -7.10
CA GLY A 230 -1.57 -1.40 -7.55
C GLY A 230 -2.95 -0.88 -7.18
N ASP A 231 -3.33 0.29 -7.65
CA ASP A 231 -4.67 0.84 -7.44
C ASP A 231 -5.64 0.40 -8.56
N ALA A 232 -6.92 0.74 -8.40
CA ALA A 232 -7.97 0.36 -9.36
C ALA A 232 -7.74 0.95 -10.76
N ALA A 233 -6.97 2.05 -10.89
CA ALA A 233 -6.65 2.66 -12.17
C ALA A 233 -5.45 1.98 -12.86
N ASP A 234 -4.52 1.42 -12.06
CA ASP A 234 -3.32 0.72 -12.55
C ASP A 234 -3.10 -0.59 -11.75
N PRO A 235 -3.98 -1.58 -11.87
CA PRO A 235 -3.85 -2.85 -11.16
C PRO A 235 -2.63 -3.64 -11.65
N VAL A 236 -2.06 -4.45 -10.77
CA VAL A 236 -0.91 -5.29 -11.13
C VAL A 236 -1.38 -6.55 -11.86
N ALA A 237 -0.75 -6.85 -12.99
CA ALA A 237 -1.05 -8.04 -13.77
C ALA A 237 -0.47 -9.31 -13.12
N VAL A 238 -1.33 -10.25 -12.75
CA VAL A 238 -0.98 -11.51 -12.07
C VAL A 238 -1.62 -12.70 -12.75
N THR A 239 -0.98 -13.85 -12.64
CA THR A 239 -1.56 -15.15 -13.05
C THR A 239 -2.23 -15.79 -11.83
N VAL A 240 -3.40 -16.41 -12.02
CA VAL A 240 -4.01 -17.21 -10.96
C VAL A 240 -3.07 -18.35 -10.59
N GLY A 241 -2.76 -18.53 -9.32
CA GLY A 241 -1.72 -19.41 -8.78
C GLY A 241 -0.39 -18.73 -8.48
N ASP A 242 -0.19 -17.47 -8.91
CA ASP A 242 1.02 -16.73 -8.54
C ASP A 242 1.10 -16.48 -7.04
N THR A 243 2.31 -16.60 -6.50
CA THR A 243 2.63 -16.07 -5.17
C THR A 243 3.14 -14.65 -5.31
N VAL A 244 2.46 -13.72 -4.67
CA VAL A 244 2.83 -12.30 -4.65
C VAL A 244 3.28 -11.88 -3.25
N THR A 245 4.17 -10.92 -3.18
CA THR A 245 4.65 -10.35 -1.92
C THR A 245 4.00 -8.98 -1.70
N HIS A 246 3.36 -8.81 -0.56
CA HIS A 246 2.84 -7.52 -0.13
C HIS A 246 3.79 -6.84 0.83
N THR A 247 3.85 -5.51 0.75
CA THR A 247 4.53 -4.66 1.73
C THR A 247 3.55 -3.62 2.23
N ILE A 248 3.55 -3.38 3.54
CA ILE A 248 2.74 -2.34 4.17
C ILE A 248 3.67 -1.48 5.02
N ASP A 249 3.81 -0.22 4.66
CA ASP A 249 4.52 0.76 5.44
C ASP A 249 3.56 1.46 6.40
N VAL A 250 3.89 1.47 7.68
CA VAL A 250 3.06 2.04 8.76
C VAL A 250 3.93 2.81 9.73
N THR A 251 3.48 3.98 10.16
CA THR A 251 4.08 4.66 11.32
C THR A 251 3.44 4.15 12.60
N VAL A 252 4.25 3.60 13.52
CA VAL A 252 3.77 3.13 14.82
C VAL A 252 3.27 4.33 15.63
N PRO A 253 1.98 4.36 16.03
CA PRO A 253 1.46 5.49 16.79
C PRO A 253 2.12 5.55 18.17
N ASN A 254 2.78 6.66 18.52
CA ASN A 254 3.56 6.79 19.76
C ASN A 254 2.73 7.15 21.00
N THR A 255 1.46 7.48 20.83
CA THR A 255 0.55 7.92 21.91
C THR A 255 -0.69 7.05 22.05
N ALA A 256 -0.82 6.03 21.22
CA ALA A 256 -1.90 5.07 21.33
C ALA A 256 -1.71 4.12 22.52
N VAL A 257 -2.80 3.56 23.01
CA VAL A 257 -2.81 2.50 24.03
C VAL A 257 -2.98 1.11 23.41
N LYS A 258 -3.51 1.07 22.18
CA LYS A 258 -3.62 -0.15 21.37
C LYS A 258 -3.34 0.15 19.91
N PHE A 259 -2.74 -0.83 19.21
CA PHE A 259 -2.48 -0.74 17.79
C PHE A 259 -2.62 -2.12 17.14
N LYS A 260 -3.51 -2.22 16.17
CA LYS A 260 -3.87 -3.46 15.48
C LYS A 260 -3.90 -3.23 13.98
N LEU A 261 -3.58 -4.29 13.22
CA LEU A 261 -3.74 -4.30 11.77
C LEU A 261 -4.48 -5.57 11.36
N ALA A 262 -5.24 -5.51 10.29
CA ALA A 262 -5.89 -6.66 9.68
C ALA A 262 -5.82 -6.56 8.17
N ASP A 263 -5.54 -7.68 7.51
CA ASP A 263 -5.47 -7.81 6.06
C ASP A 263 -6.62 -8.67 5.56
N ALA A 264 -7.39 -8.14 4.63
CA ALA A 264 -8.60 -8.75 4.09
C ALA A 264 -8.45 -8.95 2.58
N PRO A 265 -7.95 -10.10 2.13
CA PRO A 265 -7.83 -10.41 0.71
C PRO A 265 -9.17 -10.88 0.13
N ALA A 266 -9.44 -10.49 -1.11
CA ALA A 266 -10.51 -11.06 -1.93
C ALA A 266 -9.90 -11.67 -3.18
N GLY A 267 -10.00 -13.00 -3.34
CA GLY A 267 -9.35 -13.73 -4.44
C GLY A 267 -7.85 -13.95 -4.25
N GLN A 268 -7.40 -13.90 -3.01
CA GLN A 268 -6.05 -14.27 -2.59
C GLN A 268 -6.13 -15.02 -1.27
N GLU A 269 -5.10 -15.79 -0.96
CA GLU A 269 -4.97 -16.51 0.30
C GLU A 269 -3.58 -16.26 0.90
N TYR A 270 -3.55 -15.84 2.15
CA TYR A 270 -2.32 -15.58 2.89
C TYR A 270 -1.48 -16.86 3.05
N VAL A 271 -0.19 -16.77 2.78
CA VAL A 271 0.77 -17.85 3.03
C VAL A 271 1.18 -17.82 4.51
N LYS A 272 0.65 -18.78 5.28
CA LYS A 272 0.88 -18.85 6.74
C LYS A 272 2.37 -18.88 7.08
N GLY A 273 2.76 -18.08 8.07
CA GLY A 273 4.14 -17.96 8.52
C GLY A 273 5.04 -17.06 7.65
N SER A 274 4.54 -16.47 6.57
CA SER A 274 5.33 -15.57 5.72
C SER A 274 5.44 -14.15 6.26
N LEU A 275 4.58 -13.75 7.23
CA LEU A 275 4.53 -12.39 7.75
C LEU A 275 5.78 -12.06 8.59
N LYS A 276 6.40 -10.92 8.27
CA LYS A 276 7.53 -10.34 9.00
C LYS A 276 7.29 -8.86 9.21
N VAL A 277 7.76 -8.34 10.34
CA VAL A 277 7.70 -6.92 10.69
C VAL A 277 9.13 -6.43 10.94
N ALA A 278 9.54 -5.41 10.22
CA ALA A 278 10.88 -4.82 10.36
C ALA A 278 10.81 -3.30 10.48
N LEU A 279 11.81 -2.67 11.09
CA LEU A 279 11.97 -1.22 11.05
C LEU A 279 12.34 -0.78 9.63
N SER A 280 11.59 0.17 9.08
CA SER A 280 11.85 0.71 7.75
C SER A 280 13.25 1.33 7.69
N GLY A 281 13.96 1.05 6.60
CA GLY A 281 15.30 1.59 6.33
C GLY A 281 16.46 0.88 7.03
N THR A 282 16.24 0.07 8.08
CA THR A 282 17.30 -0.67 8.77
C THR A 282 17.17 -2.18 8.65
N ALA A 283 16.04 -2.67 8.17
CA ALA A 283 15.67 -4.10 8.11
C ALA A 283 15.79 -4.84 9.47
N THR A 284 15.78 -4.10 10.58
CA THR A 284 15.81 -4.70 11.92
C THR A 284 14.49 -5.41 12.18
N ASP A 285 14.53 -6.72 12.37
CA ASP A 285 13.35 -7.55 12.65
C ASP A 285 12.77 -7.22 14.04
N VAL A 286 11.50 -6.86 14.08
CA VAL A 286 10.72 -6.58 15.30
C VAL A 286 9.46 -7.46 15.38
N THR A 287 9.38 -8.52 14.58
CA THR A 287 8.24 -9.46 14.56
C THR A 287 7.94 -10.03 15.94
N ALA A 288 8.98 -10.30 16.75
CA ALA A 288 8.83 -10.81 18.11
C ALA A 288 8.11 -9.84 19.08
N ASP A 289 7.97 -8.57 18.72
CA ASP A 289 7.22 -7.57 19.47
C ASP A 289 5.75 -7.46 19.01
N THR A 290 5.27 -8.40 18.20
CA THR A 290 3.90 -8.46 17.69
C THR A 290 3.28 -9.83 17.97
N VAL A 291 1.93 -9.92 17.86
CA VAL A 291 1.20 -11.19 17.88
C VAL A 291 0.46 -11.34 16.57
N ILE A 292 0.77 -12.40 15.84
CA ILE A 292 0.17 -12.70 14.54
C ILE A 292 -0.97 -13.70 14.71
N TYR A 293 -2.12 -13.43 14.09
CA TYR A 293 -3.29 -14.29 14.03
C TYR A 293 -3.53 -14.64 12.55
N ASP A 294 -3.33 -15.90 12.18
CA ASP A 294 -3.35 -16.35 10.77
C ASP A 294 -4.18 -17.62 10.54
N GLY A 295 -5.12 -17.90 11.41
CA GLY A 295 -5.99 -19.06 11.24
C GLY A 295 -7.09 -19.16 12.26
N GLU A 296 -8.04 -19.90 11.93
CA GLU A 296 -9.26 -20.50 12.47
C GLU A 296 -9.81 -20.06 13.84
N THR A 297 -9.10 -19.33 14.67
CA THR A 297 -9.59 -18.99 16.00
C THR A 297 -9.82 -17.49 16.09
N GLN A 298 -11.09 -17.11 16.21
CA GLN A 298 -11.49 -15.91 16.93
C GLN A 298 -10.85 -16.01 18.32
N HIS A 299 -9.76 -15.33 18.52
CA HIS A 299 -9.30 -15.07 19.86
C HIS A 299 -10.22 -13.98 20.41
N GLY A 300 -11.24 -14.39 21.16
CA GLY A 300 -12.03 -13.48 21.95
C GLY A 300 -11.10 -12.56 22.72
N ALA A 301 -11.55 -11.34 23.03
CA ALA A 301 -10.78 -10.29 23.70
C ALA A 301 -9.95 -10.89 24.84
N LYS A 302 -8.72 -11.25 24.54
CA LYS A 302 -7.74 -11.54 25.58
C LYS A 302 -7.33 -10.16 26.08
N ALA A 303 -7.75 -9.82 27.30
CA ALA A 303 -7.33 -8.58 27.93
C ALA A 303 -5.83 -8.44 27.78
N LEU A 304 -5.39 -7.39 27.06
CA LEU A 304 -3.96 -7.11 26.94
C LEU A 304 -3.41 -6.83 28.35
N PRO A 305 -2.13 -7.14 28.63
CA PRO A 305 -1.48 -6.73 29.87
C PRO A 305 -1.63 -5.20 30.01
N GLY A 306 -2.38 -4.73 30.99
CA GLY A 306 -2.76 -3.33 31.15
C GLY A 306 -4.28 -3.11 31.13
N ASP A 307 -5.07 -3.90 30.40
CA ASP A 307 -6.53 -3.86 30.48
C ASP A 307 -7.06 -4.32 31.87
N ALA A 308 -6.27 -5.10 32.58
CA ALA A 308 -6.59 -5.54 33.96
C ALA A 308 -6.59 -4.37 34.97
N THR A 309 -5.94 -3.26 34.65
CA THR A 309 -5.91 -2.04 35.50
C THR A 309 -7.01 -1.05 35.15
N LEU A 310 -7.67 -1.21 33.99
CA LEU A 310 -8.83 -0.40 33.63
C LEU A 310 -10.07 -0.95 34.33
N LYS A 311 -10.75 -0.11 35.11
CA LYS A 311 -12.05 -0.47 35.67
C LYS A 311 -13.02 -0.74 34.51
N LYS A 312 -14.01 -1.62 34.74
CA LYS A 312 -14.99 -2.03 33.73
C LYS A 312 -15.74 -0.83 33.11
N GLU A 313 -15.93 0.23 33.86
CA GLU A 313 -16.52 1.49 33.45
C GLU A 313 -15.59 2.39 32.61
N ASP A 314 -14.27 2.15 32.64
CA ASP A 314 -13.26 2.87 31.86
C ASP A 314 -12.91 2.16 30.55
N ARG A 315 -13.49 1.00 30.30
CA ARG A 315 -13.32 0.28 29.03
C ARG A 315 -14.19 0.94 27.98
N THR A 316 -13.59 1.31 26.85
CA THR A 316 -14.43 1.71 25.73
C THR A 316 -15.35 0.56 25.33
N PRO A 317 -16.63 0.82 25.04
CA PRO A 317 -17.54 -0.14 24.45
C PRO A 317 -17.03 -0.66 23.09
N ALA A 318 -15.98 -0.10 22.56
CA ALA A 318 -15.52 -0.24 21.18
C ALA A 318 -14.07 -0.71 21.04
N ASP A 319 -13.50 -1.48 21.99
CA ASP A 319 -12.30 -2.24 21.66
C ASP A 319 -12.72 -3.44 20.79
N PRO A 320 -12.66 -3.32 19.44
CA PRO A 320 -13.08 -4.41 18.60
C PRO A 320 -12.16 -5.60 18.85
N ASP A 321 -12.75 -6.77 19.03
CA ASP A 321 -12.00 -8.01 19.01
C ASP A 321 -11.14 -8.07 17.76
N ILE A 322 -9.93 -8.64 17.87
CA ILE A 322 -9.13 -8.93 16.68
C ILE A 322 -9.87 -10.03 15.91
N THR A 323 -10.45 -9.66 14.78
CA THR A 323 -11.05 -10.60 13.84
C THR A 323 -10.04 -10.86 12.72
N VAL A 324 -9.74 -12.13 12.47
CA VAL A 324 -8.94 -12.53 11.30
C VAL A 324 -9.85 -12.58 10.09
N PRO A 325 -9.63 -11.76 9.05
CA PRO A 325 -10.40 -11.86 7.82
C PRO A 325 -10.20 -13.20 7.12
N ALA A 326 -11.24 -13.70 6.44
CA ALA A 326 -11.14 -14.94 5.70
C ALA A 326 -10.02 -14.87 4.64
N GLY A 327 -9.13 -15.88 4.64
CA GLY A 327 -7.97 -15.93 3.75
C GLY A 327 -6.84 -14.93 4.08
N GLY A 328 -7.00 -14.11 5.14
CA GLY A 328 -6.07 -13.07 5.54
C GLY A 328 -5.38 -13.33 6.88
N TRP A 329 -4.93 -12.25 7.50
CA TRP A 329 -4.30 -12.27 8.81
C TRP A 329 -4.71 -11.03 9.63
N ALA A 330 -4.47 -11.10 10.95
CA ALA A 330 -4.52 -9.96 11.84
C ALA A 330 -3.27 -9.90 12.71
N LEU A 331 -2.87 -8.69 13.11
CA LEU A 331 -1.65 -8.39 13.85
C LEU A 331 -1.98 -7.51 15.05
N ASP A 332 -1.62 -7.95 16.26
CA ASP A 332 -1.56 -7.08 17.42
C ASP A 332 -0.13 -6.50 17.52
N ALA A 333 -0.01 -5.22 17.26
CA ALA A 333 1.23 -4.46 17.27
C ALA A 333 1.33 -3.52 18.50
N THR A 334 0.49 -3.74 19.52
CA THR A 334 0.40 -2.87 20.70
C THR A 334 1.74 -2.71 21.43
N LYS A 335 2.54 -3.79 21.53
CA LYS A 335 3.86 -3.73 22.18
C LYS A 335 4.83 -2.79 21.44
N LEU A 336 4.68 -2.63 20.12
CA LEU A 336 5.52 -1.73 19.33
C LEU A 336 5.34 -0.26 19.73
N ILE A 337 4.19 0.13 20.29
CA ILE A 337 3.95 1.50 20.77
C ILE A 337 5.03 1.90 21.78
N THR A 338 5.39 1.00 22.69
CA THR A 338 6.38 1.27 23.74
C THR A 338 7.83 1.06 23.27
N THR A 339 8.07 0.14 22.31
CA THR A 339 9.43 -0.19 21.87
C THR A 339 9.87 0.59 20.64
N GLN A 340 8.92 0.96 19.77
CA GLN A 340 9.18 1.58 18.47
C GLN A 340 8.25 2.76 18.15
N GLY A 341 7.56 3.33 19.15
CA GLY A 341 6.60 4.44 18.93
C GLY A 341 7.22 5.60 18.14
N GLY A 342 6.48 6.09 17.15
CA GLY A 342 6.91 7.15 16.23
C GLY A 342 7.76 6.68 15.05
N LYS A 343 8.29 5.44 15.08
CA LYS A 343 9.10 4.90 13.99
C LYS A 343 8.24 4.29 12.89
N LYS A 344 8.75 4.29 11.68
CA LYS A 344 8.15 3.60 10.54
C LYS A 344 8.55 2.13 10.54
N ILE A 345 7.57 1.25 10.39
CA ILE A 345 7.76 -0.19 10.20
C ILE A 345 7.29 -0.60 8.81
N THR A 346 7.88 -1.65 8.29
CA THR A 346 7.45 -2.34 7.07
C THR A 346 7.02 -3.74 7.42
N ILE A 347 5.77 -4.08 7.12
CA ILE A 347 5.22 -5.42 7.21
C ILE A 347 5.33 -6.05 5.83
N THR A 348 5.91 -7.25 5.76
CA THR A 348 6.05 -8.01 4.51
C THR A 348 5.42 -9.38 4.68
N TYR A 349 4.63 -9.82 3.72
CA TYR A 349 4.02 -11.15 3.71
C TYR A 349 3.71 -11.61 2.29
N GLN A 350 3.40 -12.90 2.11
CA GLN A 350 3.06 -13.50 0.84
C GLN A 350 1.59 -13.92 0.79
N SER A 351 0.99 -13.86 -0.39
CA SER A 351 -0.31 -14.45 -0.68
C SER A 351 -0.29 -15.18 -2.03
N VAL A 352 -1.13 -16.22 -2.16
CA VAL A 352 -1.38 -16.92 -3.42
C VAL A 352 -2.63 -16.31 -4.06
N VAL A 353 -2.56 -15.96 -5.33
CA VAL A 353 -3.71 -15.47 -6.09
C VAL A 353 -4.61 -16.65 -6.45
N THR A 354 -5.80 -16.73 -5.88
CA THR A 354 -6.76 -17.81 -6.11
C THR A 354 -7.83 -17.43 -7.12
N LYS A 355 -8.09 -16.14 -7.30
CA LYS A 355 -9.08 -15.64 -8.25
C LYS A 355 -8.81 -14.19 -8.62
N ALA A 356 -8.59 -13.96 -9.91
CA ALA A 356 -8.52 -12.62 -10.48
C ALA A 356 -9.02 -12.68 -11.93
N THR A 357 -9.80 -11.71 -12.38
CA THR A 357 -10.26 -11.60 -13.77
C THR A 357 -10.12 -10.17 -14.28
N ALA A 358 -10.30 -9.98 -15.58
CA ALA A 358 -10.30 -8.67 -16.20
C ALA A 358 -11.45 -7.78 -15.69
N GLU A 359 -12.64 -8.37 -15.49
CA GLU A 359 -13.84 -7.66 -15.04
C GLU A 359 -13.91 -7.52 -13.51
N LYS A 360 -13.32 -8.46 -12.78
CA LYS A 360 -13.33 -8.47 -11.31
C LYS A 360 -11.91 -8.67 -10.77
N PRO A 361 -11.16 -7.60 -10.54
CA PRO A 361 -9.85 -7.66 -9.92
C PRO A 361 -9.90 -8.35 -8.55
N SER A 362 -8.80 -8.99 -8.18
CA SER A 362 -8.55 -9.43 -6.82
C SER A 362 -8.12 -8.22 -6.00
N GLU A 363 -8.88 -7.87 -4.98
CA GLU A 363 -8.56 -6.78 -4.06
C GLU A 363 -7.91 -7.33 -2.80
N ASN A 364 -6.88 -6.69 -2.32
CA ASN A 364 -6.31 -6.99 -1.01
C ASN A 364 -6.20 -5.70 -0.20
N SER A 365 -7.02 -5.59 0.84
CA SER A 365 -7.10 -4.40 1.69
C SER A 365 -6.47 -4.65 3.06
N VAL A 366 -5.78 -3.63 3.59
CA VAL A 366 -5.31 -3.58 4.97
C VAL A 366 -6.07 -2.50 5.73
N SER A 367 -6.41 -2.76 6.97
CA SER A 367 -6.90 -1.77 7.92
C SER A 367 -6.00 -1.72 9.14
N GLY A 368 -5.56 -0.52 9.52
CA GLY A 368 -4.87 -0.25 10.78
C GLY A 368 -5.81 0.47 11.75
N THR A 369 -5.90 -0.01 12.98
CA THR A 369 -6.72 0.59 14.03
C THR A 369 -5.87 0.91 15.24
N ALA A 370 -5.90 2.16 15.68
CA ALA A 370 -5.26 2.60 16.91
C ALA A 370 -6.29 3.18 17.87
N ILE A 371 -6.12 2.90 19.16
CA ILE A 371 -6.94 3.46 20.24
C ILE A 371 -6.06 4.43 21.03
N PHE A 372 -6.51 5.67 21.12
CA PHE A 372 -5.85 6.74 21.88
C PHE A 372 -6.65 7.03 23.14
N LYS A 373 -5.94 7.32 24.23
CA LYS A 373 -6.55 7.66 25.51
C LYS A 373 -6.21 9.09 25.92
N ASP A 374 -7.23 9.92 26.14
CA ASP A 374 -7.10 11.26 26.70
C ASP A 374 -7.88 11.32 28.01
N GLY A 375 -7.18 11.20 29.12
CA GLY A 375 -7.83 11.08 30.43
C GLY A 375 -8.74 9.86 30.49
N ALA A 376 -10.04 10.08 30.73
CA ALA A 376 -11.06 9.03 30.75
C ALA A 376 -11.66 8.73 29.36
N HIS A 377 -11.29 9.50 28.33
CA HIS A 377 -11.86 9.37 26.99
C HIS A 377 -10.94 8.54 26.08
N TYR A 378 -11.58 7.74 25.24
CA TYR A 378 -10.89 6.96 24.22
C TYR A 378 -11.33 7.42 22.82
N THR A 379 -10.39 7.46 21.91
CA THR A 379 -10.62 7.74 20.49
C THR A 379 -10.13 6.56 19.69
N VAL A 380 -11.00 5.97 18.88
CA VAL A 380 -10.64 4.91 17.94
C VAL A 380 -10.41 5.54 16.57
N VAL A 381 -9.25 5.35 16.00
CA VAL A 381 -8.90 5.81 14.65
C VAL A 381 -8.60 4.59 13.81
N THR A 382 -9.30 4.47 12.69
CA THR A 382 -9.05 3.41 11.70
C THR A 382 -8.73 4.06 10.36
N ASN A 383 -7.70 3.59 9.71
CA ASN A 383 -7.36 3.94 8.34
C ASN A 383 -6.92 2.68 7.60
N GLY A 384 -7.04 2.69 6.29
CA GLY A 384 -6.70 1.54 5.47
C GLY A 384 -6.18 1.94 4.11
N ASP A 385 -5.64 0.94 3.43
CA ASP A 385 -5.16 1.04 2.06
C ASP A 385 -5.39 -0.30 1.36
N LYS A 386 -5.30 -0.34 0.03
CA LYS A 386 -5.54 -1.55 -0.73
C LYS A 386 -4.68 -1.62 -1.99
N VAL A 387 -4.53 -2.83 -2.50
CA VAL A 387 -3.95 -3.10 -3.81
C VAL A 387 -4.91 -3.97 -4.61
N ASP A 388 -4.98 -3.71 -5.91
CA ASP A 388 -5.80 -4.45 -6.87
C ASP A 388 -4.90 -5.26 -7.81
N LEU A 389 -5.21 -6.54 -7.96
CA LEU A 389 -4.54 -7.46 -8.86
C LEU A 389 -5.52 -7.87 -9.97
N LYS A 390 -5.03 -7.97 -11.19
CA LYS A 390 -5.85 -8.27 -12.35
C LYS A 390 -5.21 -9.37 -13.20
N SER A 391 -5.99 -10.29 -13.71
CA SER A 391 -5.55 -11.22 -14.74
C SER A 391 -6.25 -10.91 -16.06
N TYR A 392 -5.71 -11.48 -17.12
CA TYR A 392 -6.18 -11.28 -18.48
C TYR A 392 -6.53 -12.61 -19.13
N ASP A 393 -7.44 -12.54 -20.09
CA ASP A 393 -7.89 -13.68 -20.87
C ASP A 393 -7.66 -13.39 -22.35
N PHE A 394 -7.34 -14.42 -23.11
CA PHE A 394 -7.42 -14.36 -24.57
C PHE A 394 -8.01 -15.65 -25.14
N THR A 395 -8.59 -15.54 -26.32
CA THR A 395 -9.25 -16.65 -26.99
C THR A 395 -8.49 -17.00 -28.27
N LEU A 396 -8.25 -18.28 -28.47
CA LEU A 396 -7.87 -18.85 -29.77
C LEU A 396 -9.13 -19.26 -30.51
N LYS A 397 -9.26 -18.78 -31.76
CA LYS A 397 -10.34 -19.17 -32.68
C LYS A 397 -9.75 -19.97 -33.83
N LYS A 398 -10.05 -21.27 -33.87
CA LYS A 398 -9.57 -22.22 -34.90
C LYS A 398 -10.50 -22.26 -36.09
N VAL A 399 -9.96 -22.07 -37.29
CA VAL A 399 -10.74 -22.04 -38.54
C VAL A 399 -10.03 -22.79 -39.67
N SER A 400 -10.80 -23.16 -40.68
CA SER A 400 -10.25 -23.68 -41.93
C SER A 400 -9.58 -22.57 -42.75
N ALA A 401 -8.42 -22.83 -43.34
CA ALA A 401 -7.79 -21.91 -44.28
C ALA A 401 -8.55 -21.76 -45.60
N ALA A 402 -9.36 -22.74 -45.98
CA ALA A 402 -10.23 -22.68 -47.14
C ALA A 402 -11.43 -21.74 -46.97
N ASP A 403 -11.97 -21.68 -45.74
CA ASP A 403 -13.08 -20.83 -45.37
C ASP A 403 -12.96 -20.45 -43.89
N VAL A 404 -12.64 -19.20 -43.62
CA VAL A 404 -12.44 -18.66 -42.26
C VAL A 404 -13.71 -18.60 -41.39
N ASN A 405 -14.89 -18.85 -41.99
CA ASN A 405 -16.14 -18.99 -41.24
C ASN A 405 -16.37 -20.43 -40.75
N THR A 406 -15.62 -21.38 -41.27
CA THR A 406 -15.69 -22.79 -40.85
C THR A 406 -14.82 -23.00 -39.62
N LEU A 407 -15.45 -23.13 -38.44
CA LEU A 407 -14.81 -23.44 -37.16
C LEU A 407 -14.33 -24.90 -37.14
N VAL A 408 -13.17 -25.15 -36.51
CA VAL A 408 -12.52 -26.45 -36.52
C VAL A 408 -12.24 -26.92 -35.09
N ASP A 409 -12.84 -28.08 -34.74
CA ASP A 409 -12.63 -28.74 -33.45
C ASP A 409 -11.50 -29.78 -33.53
N GLY A 410 -10.98 -30.20 -32.38
CA GLY A 410 -10.03 -31.30 -32.24
C GLY A 410 -8.57 -30.96 -32.57
N ALA A 411 -8.22 -29.70 -32.71
CA ALA A 411 -6.81 -29.24 -32.73
C ALA A 411 -6.28 -29.13 -31.32
N GLU A 412 -5.09 -29.68 -31.07
CA GLU A 412 -4.48 -29.64 -29.73
C GLU A 412 -3.37 -28.57 -29.65
N PHE A 413 -3.35 -27.84 -28.54
CA PHE A 413 -2.41 -26.74 -28.26
C PHE A 413 -1.81 -26.87 -26.90
N GLN A 414 -0.57 -26.39 -26.76
CA GLN A 414 0.10 -26.17 -25.49
C GLN A 414 0.59 -24.72 -25.40
N ILE A 415 0.69 -24.24 -24.18
CA ILE A 415 1.11 -22.87 -23.89
C ILE A 415 2.38 -22.87 -23.03
N GLN A 416 3.31 -21.96 -23.37
CA GLN A 416 4.53 -21.69 -22.60
C GLN A 416 4.54 -20.23 -22.17
N ARG A 417 5.15 -19.94 -21.01
CA ARG A 417 5.56 -18.60 -20.59
C ARG A 417 7.10 -18.55 -20.59
N GLY A 418 7.67 -17.71 -21.47
CA GLY A 418 9.11 -17.77 -21.73
C GLY A 418 9.50 -19.16 -22.29
N ASP A 419 10.38 -19.87 -21.58
CA ASP A 419 10.84 -21.23 -21.91
C ASP A 419 10.10 -22.34 -21.14
N LYS A 420 9.17 -21.97 -20.26
CA LYS A 420 8.47 -22.91 -19.35
C LYS A 420 7.09 -23.27 -19.89
N TYR A 421 6.84 -24.57 -20.02
CA TYR A 421 5.50 -25.08 -20.28
C TYR A 421 4.59 -24.85 -19.08
N LEU A 422 3.30 -24.62 -19.33
CA LEU A 422 2.32 -24.35 -18.29
C LEU A 422 1.33 -25.51 -18.13
N LYS A 423 0.92 -25.69 -16.87
CA LYS A 423 -0.11 -26.63 -16.48
C LYS A 423 -1.24 -25.85 -15.80
N LEU A 424 -2.48 -26.14 -16.22
CA LEU A 424 -3.70 -25.59 -15.64
C LEU A 424 -4.36 -26.66 -14.75
N ASP A 425 -4.64 -26.32 -13.49
CA ASP A 425 -5.59 -27.08 -12.68
C ASP A 425 -7.01 -26.63 -13.08
N THR A 426 -7.76 -27.53 -13.73
CA THR A 426 -9.11 -27.21 -14.24
C THR A 426 -10.15 -27.06 -13.12
N THR A 427 -9.85 -27.51 -11.89
CA THR A 427 -10.74 -27.41 -10.73
C THR A 427 -10.62 -26.04 -10.07
N THR A 428 -9.39 -25.57 -9.87
CA THR A 428 -9.11 -24.30 -9.19
C THR A 428 -8.92 -23.13 -10.16
N GLY A 429 -8.56 -23.41 -11.43
CA GLY A 429 -8.18 -22.41 -12.42
C GLY A 429 -6.74 -21.90 -12.25
N GLU A 430 -5.95 -22.53 -11.38
CA GLU A 430 -4.57 -22.15 -11.09
C GLU A 430 -3.60 -22.64 -12.15
N TRP A 431 -2.69 -21.76 -12.54
CA TRP A 431 -1.58 -22.07 -13.43
C TRP A 431 -0.31 -22.38 -12.63
N SER A 432 0.44 -23.35 -13.10
CA SER A 432 1.75 -23.70 -12.58
C SER A 432 2.70 -24.06 -13.72
N GLU A 433 4.02 -24.01 -13.44
CA GLU A 433 5.00 -24.52 -14.39
C GLU A 433 4.93 -26.05 -14.47
N ALA A 434 4.92 -26.56 -15.68
CA ALA A 434 5.04 -27.99 -15.92
C ALA A 434 6.51 -28.39 -15.91
N ALA A 435 6.81 -29.59 -15.41
CA ALA A 435 8.19 -30.10 -15.36
C ALA A 435 8.81 -30.27 -16.76
N ASP A 436 7.98 -30.63 -17.74
CA ASP A 436 8.33 -30.81 -19.12
C ASP A 436 7.10 -30.65 -20.06
N GLN A 437 7.30 -30.76 -21.35
CA GLN A 437 6.23 -30.70 -22.34
C GLN A 437 5.14 -31.78 -22.14
N ALA A 438 5.52 -32.98 -21.70
CA ALA A 438 4.57 -34.09 -21.54
C ALA A 438 3.62 -33.91 -20.37
N SER A 439 4.05 -33.15 -19.34
CA SER A 439 3.25 -32.82 -18.16
C SER A 439 2.45 -31.52 -18.31
N ALA A 440 2.62 -30.79 -19.41
CA ALA A 440 1.87 -29.58 -19.71
C ALA A 440 0.40 -29.87 -20.03
N THR A 441 -0.48 -28.94 -19.73
CA THR A 441 -1.88 -29.04 -20.13
C THR A 441 -1.99 -28.95 -21.66
N THR A 442 -2.67 -29.92 -22.25
CA THR A 442 -3.05 -29.89 -23.65
C THR A 442 -4.50 -29.42 -23.78
N PHE A 443 -4.69 -28.34 -24.50
CA PHE A 443 -5.99 -27.74 -24.78
C PHE A 443 -6.47 -28.17 -26.14
N THR A 444 -7.73 -28.59 -26.24
CA THR A 444 -8.31 -29.06 -27.50
C THR A 444 -9.39 -28.07 -27.95
N THR A 445 -9.40 -27.67 -29.24
CA THR A 445 -10.45 -26.78 -29.77
C THR A 445 -11.79 -27.47 -29.76
N GLY A 446 -12.80 -26.78 -29.18
CA GLY A 446 -14.15 -27.32 -28.99
C GLY A 446 -14.37 -28.07 -27.67
N ASP A 447 -13.30 -28.38 -26.92
CA ASP A 447 -13.36 -28.96 -25.58
C ASP A 447 -13.52 -27.81 -24.56
N SER A 448 -14.75 -27.50 -24.20
CA SER A 448 -15.09 -26.37 -23.35
C SER A 448 -14.87 -26.64 -21.84
N ASN A 449 -14.87 -27.92 -21.47
CA ASN A 449 -14.71 -28.36 -20.09
C ASN A 449 -13.27 -28.82 -19.76
N ASN A 450 -12.39 -28.85 -20.76
CA ASN A 450 -10.99 -29.30 -20.70
C ASN A 450 -10.83 -30.74 -20.14
N ASP A 451 -11.75 -31.65 -20.48
CA ASP A 451 -11.65 -33.08 -20.10
C ASP A 451 -10.85 -33.91 -21.13
N GLY A 452 -10.33 -33.26 -22.16
CA GLY A 452 -9.53 -33.87 -23.23
C GLY A 452 -10.38 -34.49 -24.33
N LYS A 453 -11.69 -34.27 -24.36
CA LYS A 453 -12.62 -34.79 -25.36
C LYS A 453 -13.51 -33.71 -25.91
N VAL A 454 -13.88 -33.83 -27.16
CA VAL A 454 -14.93 -32.98 -27.75
C VAL A 454 -16.17 -33.84 -27.89
N ASP A 455 -17.16 -33.65 -27.04
CA ASP A 455 -18.37 -34.44 -26.98
C ASP A 455 -19.62 -33.61 -26.65
N HIS A 456 -20.74 -34.27 -26.37
CA HIS A 456 -22.03 -33.64 -26.11
C HIS A 456 -22.10 -32.88 -24.75
N LYS A 457 -21.05 -32.95 -23.92
CA LYS A 457 -20.95 -32.20 -22.67
C LYS A 457 -20.35 -30.83 -22.89
N ASP A 458 -19.76 -30.60 -24.06
CA ASP A 458 -19.16 -29.32 -24.41
C ASP A 458 -20.22 -28.31 -24.84
N ASP A 459 -19.93 -27.04 -24.53
CA ASP A 459 -20.75 -25.93 -24.98
C ASP A 459 -20.58 -25.75 -26.52
N ALA A 460 -21.66 -25.94 -27.26
CA ALA A 460 -21.67 -25.75 -28.72
C ALA A 460 -21.25 -24.32 -29.15
N ALA A 461 -21.39 -23.32 -28.26
CA ALA A 461 -20.91 -21.95 -28.49
C ALA A 461 -19.38 -21.84 -28.44
N GLN A 462 -18.69 -22.85 -27.89
CA GLN A 462 -17.24 -22.91 -27.79
C GLN A 462 -16.59 -23.67 -28.95
N LYS A 463 -17.37 -24.08 -29.97
CA LYS A 463 -16.85 -24.74 -31.14
C LYS A 463 -15.69 -23.97 -31.76
N GLY A 464 -14.58 -24.66 -32.03
CA GLY A 464 -13.36 -24.09 -32.59
C GLY A 464 -12.62 -23.13 -31.68
N LEU A 465 -13.01 -23.00 -30.42
CA LEU A 465 -12.42 -22.05 -29.48
C LEU A 465 -11.60 -22.73 -28.38
N ILE A 466 -10.58 -22.02 -27.90
CA ILE A 466 -9.89 -22.27 -26.64
C ILE A 466 -9.80 -20.93 -25.92
N ALA A 467 -10.27 -20.86 -24.68
CA ALA A 467 -10.12 -19.68 -23.84
C ALA A 467 -8.98 -19.90 -22.84
N PHE A 468 -7.94 -19.09 -22.93
CA PHE A 468 -6.86 -19.02 -21.95
C PHE A 468 -7.20 -17.93 -20.95
N LYS A 469 -7.53 -18.31 -19.72
CA LYS A 469 -8.04 -17.41 -18.68
C LYS A 469 -7.06 -17.30 -17.52
N GLY A 470 -7.10 -16.16 -16.81
CA GLY A 470 -6.37 -15.99 -15.56
C GLY A 470 -4.85 -15.83 -15.76
N LEU A 471 -4.41 -15.19 -16.83
CA LEU A 471 -3.01 -15.00 -17.17
C LEU A 471 -2.54 -13.58 -16.78
N GLY A 472 -1.35 -13.47 -16.21
CA GLY A 472 -0.72 -12.22 -15.81
C GLY A 472 0.34 -11.73 -16.78
N TYR A 473 1.23 -10.87 -16.25
CA TYR A 473 2.39 -10.37 -16.99
C TYR A 473 3.25 -11.49 -17.55
N GLY A 474 3.66 -11.36 -18.80
CA GLY A 474 4.55 -12.29 -19.46
C GLY A 474 4.35 -12.38 -20.96
N THR A 475 5.26 -13.08 -21.64
CA THR A 475 5.14 -13.45 -23.05
C THR A 475 4.80 -14.93 -23.13
N TYR A 476 3.66 -15.22 -23.72
CA TYR A 476 3.10 -16.55 -23.86
C TYR A 476 3.26 -17.03 -25.31
N THR A 477 3.84 -18.22 -25.48
CA THR A 477 3.92 -18.90 -26.78
C THR A 477 2.91 -20.02 -26.81
N VAL A 478 1.99 -19.98 -27.78
CA VAL A 478 0.98 -21.02 -28.01
C VAL A 478 1.33 -21.75 -29.26
N THR A 479 1.48 -23.07 -29.15
CA THR A 479 1.90 -23.96 -30.27
C THR A 479 0.89 -25.06 -30.47
N GLU A 480 0.49 -25.29 -31.74
CA GLU A 480 -0.28 -26.44 -32.13
C GLU A 480 0.58 -27.69 -32.04
N THR A 481 0.18 -28.65 -31.21
CA THR A 481 0.89 -29.92 -31.01
C THR A 481 0.33 -31.02 -31.90
N LYS A 482 -0.99 -30.97 -32.21
CA LYS A 482 -1.66 -31.90 -33.06
C LYS A 482 -2.72 -31.22 -33.92
N GLU A 483 -2.70 -31.53 -35.19
CA GLU A 483 -3.68 -31.06 -36.17
C GLU A 483 -5.04 -31.76 -36.01
N PRO A 484 -6.15 -31.09 -36.35
CA PRO A 484 -7.47 -31.72 -36.40
C PRO A 484 -7.57 -32.73 -37.56
N ALA A 485 -8.52 -33.66 -37.46
CA ALA A 485 -8.75 -34.64 -38.47
C ALA A 485 -9.03 -34.01 -39.85
N GLY A 486 -8.35 -34.47 -40.90
CA GLY A 486 -8.50 -33.97 -42.27
C GLY A 486 -7.63 -32.77 -42.63
N TYR A 487 -6.77 -32.32 -41.72
CA TYR A 487 -5.82 -31.23 -41.95
C TYR A 487 -4.37 -31.72 -41.99
N ALA A 488 -3.48 -30.90 -42.51
CA ALA A 488 -2.11 -31.28 -42.78
C ALA A 488 -1.21 -31.12 -41.54
N SER A 489 -0.46 -32.19 -41.22
CA SER A 489 0.41 -32.26 -40.04
C SER A 489 1.71 -31.43 -40.14
N TYR A 490 2.08 -31.00 -41.34
CA TYR A 490 3.31 -30.24 -41.59
C TYR A 490 3.20 -28.74 -41.27
N ALA A 491 2.00 -28.24 -41.06
CA ALA A 491 1.76 -26.80 -40.82
C ALA A 491 1.18 -26.59 -39.43
N LYS A 492 2.05 -26.61 -38.41
CA LYS A 492 1.68 -26.38 -37.01
C LYS A 492 1.91 -24.89 -36.65
N PRO A 493 0.85 -24.08 -36.61
CA PRO A 493 0.97 -22.68 -36.31
C PRO A 493 1.40 -22.45 -34.86
N THR A 494 2.24 -21.41 -34.69
CA THR A 494 2.69 -20.91 -33.39
C THR A 494 2.51 -19.41 -33.37
N PHE A 495 2.11 -18.85 -32.23
CA PHE A 495 2.01 -17.43 -32.05
C PHE A 495 2.37 -17.03 -30.60
N THR A 496 2.69 -15.77 -30.41
CA THR A 496 2.95 -15.20 -29.07
C THR A 496 1.90 -14.16 -28.72
N VAL A 497 1.53 -14.16 -27.44
CA VAL A 497 0.71 -13.13 -26.79
C VAL A 497 1.55 -12.54 -25.69
N THR A 498 1.68 -11.22 -25.65
CA THR A 498 2.37 -10.51 -24.56
C THR A 498 1.34 -9.76 -23.74
N ILE A 499 1.35 -10.02 -22.45
CA ILE A 499 0.63 -9.26 -21.43
C ILE A 499 1.69 -8.44 -20.73
N ASP A 500 1.60 -7.11 -20.84
CA ASP A 500 2.57 -6.20 -20.24
C ASP A 500 2.18 -5.77 -18.82
N ASP A 501 3.10 -5.13 -18.11
CA ASP A 501 2.90 -4.67 -16.74
C ASP A 501 2.08 -3.37 -16.66
N ALA A 502 1.86 -2.68 -17.77
CA ALA A 502 0.88 -1.60 -17.86
C ALA A 502 -0.56 -2.15 -17.91
N GLY A 503 -0.70 -3.47 -18.06
CA GLY A 503 -1.96 -4.18 -17.88
C GLY A 503 -3.02 -3.91 -18.95
N ALA A 504 -2.72 -3.10 -19.96
CA ALA A 504 -3.73 -2.54 -20.84
C ALA A 504 -3.82 -3.23 -22.20
N SER A 505 -2.83 -4.00 -22.65
CA SER A 505 -2.87 -4.54 -24.00
C SER A 505 -2.27 -5.94 -24.13
N ILE A 506 -3.08 -6.86 -24.69
CA ILE A 506 -2.57 -8.11 -25.24
C ILE A 506 -1.93 -7.78 -26.59
N GLN A 507 -0.61 -7.85 -26.63
CA GLN A 507 0.13 -7.70 -27.89
C GLN A 507 0.28 -9.06 -28.54
N TYR A 508 -0.15 -9.16 -29.80
CA TYR A 508 -0.08 -10.37 -30.59
C TYR A 508 1.07 -10.30 -31.59
N ARG A 509 1.79 -11.40 -31.72
CA ARG A 509 2.79 -11.60 -32.77
C ARG A 509 2.73 -13.05 -33.27
N GLY A 510 2.41 -13.26 -34.55
CA GLY A 510 2.56 -14.56 -35.18
C GLY A 510 4.03 -14.95 -35.29
N THR A 511 4.38 -16.16 -34.88
CA THR A 511 5.73 -16.71 -34.89
C THR A 511 5.70 -18.13 -35.50
N GLY A 512 6.88 -18.73 -35.69
CA GLY A 512 7.01 -20.08 -36.22
C GLY A 512 7.24 -20.15 -37.74
N THR A 513 7.25 -21.37 -38.30
CA THR A 513 7.60 -21.62 -39.68
C THR A 513 6.56 -21.15 -40.70
N VAL A 514 5.31 -20.91 -40.26
CA VAL A 514 4.21 -20.44 -41.12
C VAL A 514 3.42 -19.32 -40.41
N PRO A 515 4.03 -18.12 -40.22
CA PRO A 515 3.46 -17.03 -39.42
C PRO A 515 2.12 -16.51 -39.97
N ASN A 516 1.85 -16.66 -41.26
CA ASN A 516 0.63 -16.17 -41.90
C ASN A 516 -0.62 -17.07 -41.69
N LEU A 517 -0.49 -18.18 -40.97
CA LEU A 517 -1.63 -18.97 -40.52
C LEU A 517 -2.29 -18.43 -39.27
N THR A 518 -1.71 -17.41 -38.67
CA THR A 518 -2.23 -16.77 -37.46
C THR A 518 -2.48 -15.30 -37.71
N SER A 519 -3.53 -14.74 -37.14
CA SER A 519 -3.87 -13.33 -37.22
C SER A 519 -4.66 -12.87 -35.99
N ARG A 520 -4.48 -11.61 -35.56
CA ARG A 520 -5.33 -11.00 -34.56
C ARG A 520 -6.67 -10.62 -35.18
N LEU A 521 -7.79 -11.00 -34.56
CA LEU A 521 -9.12 -10.56 -34.94
C LEU A 521 -9.56 -9.30 -34.21
N ASP A 522 -9.36 -9.28 -32.90
CA ASP A 522 -9.67 -8.18 -32.01
C ASP A 522 -8.65 -8.11 -30.86
N ASN A 523 -8.94 -7.35 -29.81
CA ASN A 523 -8.01 -7.16 -28.71
C ASN A 523 -7.69 -8.46 -27.95
N ASN A 524 -8.62 -9.41 -27.91
CA ASN A 524 -8.51 -10.62 -27.09
C ASN A 524 -8.61 -11.92 -27.90
N THR A 525 -8.72 -11.88 -29.23
CA THR A 525 -8.93 -13.06 -30.04
C THR A 525 -7.85 -13.23 -31.11
N VAL A 526 -7.22 -14.39 -31.11
CA VAL A 526 -6.27 -14.80 -32.14
C VAL A 526 -6.92 -15.87 -33.04
N GLN A 527 -7.02 -15.59 -34.32
CA GLN A 527 -7.47 -16.55 -35.32
C GLN A 527 -6.30 -17.44 -35.77
N VAL A 528 -6.51 -18.74 -35.77
CA VAL A 528 -5.53 -19.74 -36.20
C VAL A 528 -6.14 -20.59 -37.29
N LYS A 529 -5.48 -20.64 -38.46
CA LYS A 529 -5.92 -21.34 -39.64
C LYS A 529 -5.22 -22.71 -39.77
N ASN A 530 -5.96 -23.76 -40.12
CA ASN A 530 -5.37 -24.99 -40.59
C ASN A 530 -5.57 -25.17 -42.10
N VAL A 531 -4.55 -25.70 -42.73
CA VAL A 531 -4.54 -26.04 -44.16
C VAL A 531 -4.77 -27.53 -44.35
N ALA A 532 -5.60 -27.93 -45.31
CA ALA A 532 -5.80 -29.34 -45.68
C ALA A 532 -4.73 -29.83 -46.69
N ASN A 533 -4.18 -28.91 -47.48
CA ASN A 533 -3.15 -29.21 -48.47
C ASN A 533 -2.24 -27.98 -48.72
N LEU A 534 -1.15 -28.21 -49.46
CA LEU A 534 -0.13 -27.21 -49.76
C LEU A 534 -0.63 -25.95 -50.50
N THR A 535 -1.71 -26.10 -51.29
CA THR A 535 -2.24 -24.99 -52.10
C THR A 535 -2.96 -23.95 -51.27
N GLN A 536 -3.34 -24.29 -50.03
CA GLN A 536 -4.00 -23.39 -49.06
C GLN A 536 -2.99 -22.61 -48.20
N LEU A 537 -1.71 -22.90 -48.33
CA LEU A 537 -0.68 -22.09 -47.65
C LEU A 537 -0.69 -20.66 -48.21
N PRO A 538 -0.60 -19.64 -47.38
CA PRO A 538 -0.51 -18.25 -47.84
C PRO A 538 0.66 -18.11 -48.81
N GLN A 539 0.38 -17.70 -50.03
CA GLN A 539 1.41 -17.41 -51.03
C GLN A 539 2.10 -16.09 -50.72
N THR A 540 2.94 -16.08 -49.70
CA THR A 540 3.86 -14.97 -49.49
C THR A 540 5.05 -15.15 -50.39
N GLY A 541 5.12 -14.34 -51.44
CA GLY A 541 6.03 -14.46 -52.58
C GLY A 541 7.53 -14.31 -52.29
N GLY A 542 8.10 -15.16 -51.48
CA GLY A 542 9.55 -15.12 -51.25
C GLY A 542 10.19 -16.51 -51.16
N VAL A 543 9.78 -17.32 -50.21
CA VAL A 543 10.54 -18.54 -49.86
C VAL A 543 9.95 -19.81 -50.51
N LEU A 544 8.62 -19.93 -50.53
CA LEU A 544 7.99 -21.10 -51.15
C LEU A 544 7.96 -21.04 -52.67
N ALA A 545 7.78 -19.85 -53.27
CA ALA A 545 7.96 -19.68 -54.71
C ALA A 545 9.40 -20.01 -55.10
N PHE A 546 10.41 -19.65 -54.30
CA PHE A 546 11.81 -19.99 -54.54
C PHE A 546 12.07 -21.49 -54.36
N ALA A 547 11.50 -22.14 -53.34
CA ALA A 547 11.60 -23.58 -53.14
C ALA A 547 10.87 -24.38 -54.25
N PHE A 548 9.69 -23.91 -54.71
CA PHE A 548 8.98 -24.49 -55.83
C PHE A 548 9.74 -24.27 -57.14
N TRP A 549 10.29 -23.11 -57.38
CA TRP A 549 11.19 -22.83 -58.52
C TRP A 549 12.47 -23.67 -58.44
N LEU A 550 13.05 -23.85 -57.27
CA LEU A 550 14.24 -24.69 -57.09
C LEU A 550 13.90 -26.17 -57.34
N ALA A 551 12.75 -26.68 -56.87
CA ALA A 551 12.29 -28.05 -57.09
C ALA A 551 11.94 -28.33 -58.55
N CYS A 552 11.42 -27.34 -59.29
CA CYS A 552 11.13 -27.45 -60.71
C CYS A 552 12.37 -27.19 -61.59
N ALA A 553 13.29 -26.35 -61.19
CA ALA A 553 14.48 -26.02 -61.93
C ALA A 553 15.60 -27.09 -61.81
N MET A 554 15.70 -27.77 -60.67
CA MET A 554 16.73 -28.82 -60.50
C MET A 554 16.62 -29.98 -61.51
N PRO A 555 15.44 -30.54 -61.83
CA PRO A 555 15.35 -31.52 -62.89
C PRO A 555 15.71 -30.95 -64.28
N LEU A 556 15.35 -29.71 -64.59
CA LEU A 556 15.69 -29.05 -65.84
C LEU A 556 17.18 -28.80 -65.98
N PHE A 557 17.85 -28.41 -64.91
CA PHE A 557 19.31 -28.28 -64.88
C PHE A 557 20.01 -29.63 -64.98
N ALA A 558 19.49 -30.70 -64.41
CA ALA A 558 20.02 -32.03 -64.54
C ALA A 558 19.88 -32.54 -65.97
N ILE A 559 18.72 -32.30 -66.64
CA ILE A 559 18.49 -32.65 -68.05
C ILE A 559 19.35 -31.82 -68.99
N GLY A 560 19.42 -30.49 -68.74
CA GLY A 560 20.29 -29.58 -69.48
C GLY A 560 21.78 -29.91 -69.34
N GLY A 561 22.22 -30.22 -68.11
CA GLY A 561 23.58 -30.62 -67.77
C GLY A 561 23.96 -31.96 -68.45
N THR A 562 23.07 -32.92 -68.46
CA THR A 562 23.29 -34.23 -69.16
C THR A 562 23.32 -34.07 -70.67
N MET A 563 22.50 -33.18 -71.26
CA MET A 563 22.59 -32.85 -72.71
C MET A 563 23.86 -32.09 -73.02
N ALA A 564 24.31 -31.15 -72.18
CA ALA A 564 25.59 -30.44 -72.43
C ALA A 564 26.80 -31.39 -72.33
N VAL A 565 26.81 -32.31 -71.37
CA VAL A 565 27.89 -33.28 -71.20
C VAL A 565 27.85 -34.32 -72.39
N ARG A 566 26.68 -34.73 -72.82
CA ARG A 566 26.57 -35.55 -74.04
C ARG A 566 27.00 -34.79 -75.28
N GLY A 567 26.63 -33.51 -75.44
CA GLY A 567 27.07 -32.69 -76.56
C GLY A 567 28.59 -32.46 -76.55
N ALA A 568 29.21 -32.28 -75.39
CA ALA A 568 30.66 -32.17 -75.25
C ALA A 568 31.41 -33.47 -75.51
N ARG A 569 30.84 -34.62 -75.11
CA ARG A 569 31.38 -35.95 -75.47
C ARG A 569 31.31 -36.22 -76.99
N ASN A 570 30.19 -35.95 -77.59
CA ASN A 570 30.02 -36.11 -79.04
C ASN A 570 30.96 -35.22 -79.86
N ARG A 571 31.27 -34.00 -79.37
CA ARG A 571 32.30 -33.13 -80.02
C ARG A 571 33.70 -33.67 -79.82
N ARG A 572 34.04 -34.23 -78.67
CA ARG A 572 35.35 -34.84 -78.39
C ARG A 572 35.55 -36.10 -79.30
N ASP A 573 34.54 -36.94 -79.41
CA ASP A 573 34.59 -38.14 -80.25
C ASP A 573 34.70 -37.77 -81.76
N ALA A 574 34.03 -36.69 -82.20
CA ALA A 574 34.19 -36.14 -83.53
C ALA A 574 35.58 -35.54 -83.78
N LEU A 575 36.19 -34.91 -82.83
CA LEU A 575 37.55 -34.38 -82.92
C LEU A 575 38.63 -35.48 -82.89
N MET A 576 38.40 -36.57 -82.17
CA MET A 576 39.30 -37.75 -82.21
C MET A 576 39.27 -38.49 -83.52
N LEU A 577 38.09 -38.59 -84.20
CA LEU A 577 37.95 -39.20 -85.53
C LEU A 577 38.56 -38.39 -86.68
N THR A 578 38.83 -37.11 -86.50
CA THR A 578 39.49 -36.25 -87.52
C THR A 578 41.01 -36.17 -87.35
N HIS A 579 41.60 -36.77 -86.31
CA HIS A 579 43.07 -36.67 -86.06
C HIS A 579 43.81 -37.99 -86.38
N ASP A 580 43.08 -39.05 -86.76
CA ASP A 580 43.72 -40.34 -87.10
C ASP A 580 43.89 -40.59 -88.61
N GLY A 581 44.02 -39.54 -89.45
CA GLY A 581 44.09 -39.59 -90.85
C GLY A 581 45.21 -38.80 -91.53
N ASP A 582 46.43 -38.73 -90.92
CA ASP A 582 47.61 -38.28 -91.72
C ASP A 582 48.88 -38.84 -91.10
N THR A 583 49.31 -39.97 -91.55
CA THR A 583 50.72 -40.39 -91.58
C THR A 583 51.22 -40.34 -93.00
N PRO A 584 52.20 -39.47 -93.36
CA PRO A 584 52.92 -39.53 -94.61
C PRO A 584 53.97 -40.65 -94.57
N ALA A 585 53.94 -41.51 -95.58
CA ALA A 585 55.00 -42.40 -95.86
C ALA A 585 56.18 -41.61 -96.45
N VAL A 586 57.37 -41.97 -96.04
CA VAL A 586 58.74 -42.13 -96.59
C VAL A 586 59.74 -41.77 -95.52
#